data_4049539742f12b424adb78c0acce297d
#
_entry.id   4049539742f12b424adb78c0acce297d
#
_cell.length_a   1.000
_cell.length_b   1.000
_cell.length_c   1.000
_cell.angle_alpha   90.00
_cell.angle_beta   90.00
_cell.angle_gamma   90.00
#
_symmetry.space_group_name_H-M   'P 1'
#
loop_
_entity.id
_entity.type
_entity.pdbx_description
1 polymer ?
#
loop_
_entity_poly.entity_id
_entity_poly.type
_entity_poly.pdbx_seq_one_letter_code
_entity_poly.pdbx_strand_id
1 'polypeptide(L)'
;MKGSFRLFCAAAVVFLAGCAHPQLIDMGESSAVVAQELGEPMAKTPMPDGTERWTYSMQPFGQEVWWLFMDKTGSVVGREQGLQEKYFPLIKIGESTEADVWKLWGRCAQKYEFHLVNEHAWMYRFKDHGGFDMAVWPQFDTKGIVRSLDVTTDPWKARDSDWMAFP
;
A
#
# COMPACT_ATOMS: atom_id res chain seq x y z
N MET A 1 37.90 -50.45 -19.91
CA MET A 1 36.79 -49.46 -20.10
C MET A 1 36.50 -48.82 -18.76
N LYS A 2 36.99 -47.57 -18.54
CA LYS A 2 36.79 -46.82 -17.29
C LYS A 2 35.78 -45.73 -17.56
N GLY A 3 34.54 -45.89 -17.09
CA GLY A 3 33.48 -44.88 -17.20
C GLY A 3 33.60 -43.88 -16.06
N SER A 4 33.95 -42.62 -16.37
CA SER A 4 33.96 -41.53 -15.40
C SER A 4 32.56 -41.00 -15.21
N PHE A 5 32.00 -41.27 -14.03
CA PHE A 5 30.72 -40.72 -13.60
C PHE A 5 30.94 -39.24 -13.13
N ARG A 6 30.59 -38.27 -13.95
CA ARG A 6 30.64 -36.87 -13.59
C ARG A 6 29.36 -36.52 -12.80
N LEU A 7 29.52 -36.35 -11.50
CA LEU A 7 28.50 -35.87 -10.61
C LEU A 7 28.27 -34.37 -10.88
N PHE A 8 27.13 -34.03 -11.48
CA PHE A 8 26.70 -32.64 -11.65
C PHE A 8 26.02 -32.19 -10.35
N CYS A 9 26.75 -31.52 -9.47
CA CYS A 9 26.14 -30.77 -8.34
C CYS A 9 25.42 -29.56 -8.86
N ALA A 10 24.12 -29.67 -9.06
CA ALA A 10 23.25 -28.51 -9.25
C ALA A 10 23.08 -27.80 -7.90
N ALA A 11 23.81 -26.69 -7.69
CA ALA A 11 23.58 -25.82 -6.55
C ALA A 11 22.23 -25.12 -6.72
N ALA A 12 21.20 -25.56 -6.01
CA ALA A 12 19.95 -24.85 -5.89
C ALA A 12 20.19 -23.60 -5.03
N VAL A 13 20.28 -22.44 -5.67
CA VAL A 13 20.28 -21.14 -4.98
C VAL A 13 18.85 -20.91 -4.48
N VAL A 14 18.62 -21.23 -3.21
CA VAL A 14 17.39 -20.87 -2.52
C VAL A 14 17.45 -19.37 -2.28
N PHE A 15 16.74 -18.58 -3.08
CA PHE A 15 16.45 -17.19 -2.77
C PHE A 15 15.58 -17.17 -1.50
N LEU A 16 16.19 -16.86 -0.36
CA LEU A 16 15.48 -16.45 0.84
C LEU A 16 14.82 -15.09 0.49
N ALA A 17 13.59 -15.12 0.00
CA ALA A 17 12.74 -13.95 -0.04
C ALA A 17 12.46 -13.58 1.42
N GLY A 18 13.34 -12.81 2.04
CA GLY A 18 13.04 -12.10 3.28
C GLY A 18 11.78 -11.28 3.03
N CYS A 19 10.91 -11.16 4.04
CA CYS A 19 9.74 -10.29 3.96
C CYS A 19 10.24 -8.84 3.80
N ALA A 20 10.45 -8.41 2.55
CA ALA A 20 10.82 -7.03 2.26
C ALA A 20 9.66 -6.12 2.67
N HIS A 21 9.94 -5.15 3.53
CA HIS A 21 8.94 -4.23 4.05
C HIS A 21 9.46 -2.80 3.90
N PRO A 22 8.65 -1.84 3.40
CA PRO A 22 9.12 -0.48 3.14
C PRO A 22 9.69 0.23 4.38
N GLN A 23 9.25 -0.16 5.57
CA GLN A 23 9.80 0.35 6.83
C GLN A 23 11.27 0.00 7.06
N LEU A 24 11.76 -1.07 6.44
CA LEU A 24 13.12 -1.58 6.63
C LEU A 24 14.14 -0.98 5.64
N ILE A 25 13.65 -0.24 4.64
CA ILE A 25 14.51 0.42 3.66
C ILE A 25 15.35 1.50 4.36
N ASP A 26 16.65 1.46 4.19
CA ASP A 26 17.55 2.43 4.81
C ASP A 26 17.60 3.77 4.06
N MET A 27 17.89 4.83 4.80
CA MET A 27 18.14 6.14 4.19
C MET A 27 19.43 6.09 3.38
N GLY A 28 19.39 6.67 2.17
CA GLY A 28 20.50 6.66 1.23
C GLY A 28 20.51 5.48 0.27
N GLU A 29 19.63 4.47 0.45
CA GLU A 29 19.52 3.40 -0.52
C GLU A 29 19.10 3.90 -1.90
N SER A 30 19.64 3.27 -2.95
CA SER A 30 19.30 3.64 -4.31
C SER A 30 17.92 3.10 -4.72
N SER A 31 17.27 3.83 -5.61
CA SER A 31 15.98 3.42 -6.20
C SER A 31 16.03 2.03 -6.86
N ALA A 32 17.19 1.64 -7.39
CA ALA A 32 17.38 0.31 -7.97
C ALA A 32 17.34 -0.80 -6.90
N VAL A 33 17.96 -0.59 -5.74
CA VAL A 33 17.90 -1.52 -4.60
C VAL A 33 16.49 -1.59 -4.06
N VAL A 34 15.83 -0.44 -3.85
CA VAL A 34 14.43 -0.38 -3.39
C VAL A 34 13.50 -1.15 -4.33
N ALA A 35 13.63 -0.96 -5.64
CA ALA A 35 12.82 -1.68 -6.64
C ALA A 35 13.14 -3.18 -6.68
N GLN A 36 14.39 -3.56 -6.42
CA GLN A 36 14.78 -4.97 -6.32
C GLN A 36 14.18 -5.64 -5.08
N GLU A 37 14.11 -4.96 -3.94
CA GLU A 37 13.61 -5.50 -2.69
C GLU A 37 12.09 -5.47 -2.58
N LEU A 38 11.47 -4.33 -2.92
CA LEU A 38 10.03 -4.10 -2.75
C LEU A 38 9.22 -4.33 -4.03
N GLY A 39 9.88 -4.45 -5.18
CA GLY A 39 9.24 -4.37 -6.50
C GLY A 39 8.97 -2.92 -6.92
N GLU A 40 8.33 -2.75 -8.08
CA GLU A 40 7.96 -1.41 -8.56
C GLU A 40 6.90 -0.77 -7.67
N PRO A 41 7.02 0.53 -7.35
CA PRO A 41 6.00 1.24 -6.59
C PRO A 41 4.70 1.35 -7.38
N MET A 42 3.57 1.38 -6.69
CA MET A 42 2.25 1.51 -7.32
C MET A 42 2.02 2.87 -7.97
N ALA A 43 2.70 3.89 -7.46
CA ALA A 43 2.72 5.23 -8.02
C ALA A 43 4.03 5.94 -7.71
N LYS A 44 4.49 6.77 -8.67
CA LYS A 44 5.59 7.73 -8.51
C LYS A 44 5.00 9.12 -8.68
N THR A 45 5.18 9.99 -7.70
CA THR A 45 4.57 11.32 -7.68
C THR A 45 5.63 12.37 -7.43
N PRO A 46 5.90 13.27 -8.38
CA PRO A 46 6.79 14.41 -8.17
C PRO A 46 6.26 15.32 -7.04
N MET A 47 7.15 15.76 -6.15
CA MET A 47 6.84 16.61 -5.02
C MET A 47 7.36 18.03 -5.26
N PRO A 48 6.74 19.07 -4.65
CA PRO A 48 7.15 20.47 -4.84
C PRO A 48 8.59 20.78 -4.39
N ASP A 49 9.12 20.01 -3.45
CA ASP A 49 10.50 20.12 -2.94
C ASP A 49 11.55 19.51 -3.88
N GLY A 50 11.10 18.91 -4.98
CA GLY A 50 11.95 18.28 -5.99
C GLY A 50 12.30 16.82 -5.67
N THR A 51 11.71 16.23 -4.63
CA THR A 51 11.74 14.78 -4.41
C THR A 51 10.68 14.08 -5.27
N GLU A 52 10.74 12.76 -5.33
CA GLU A 52 9.70 11.91 -5.91
C GLU A 52 9.16 10.96 -4.83
N ARG A 53 7.85 10.97 -4.57
CA ARG A 53 7.21 10.06 -3.64
C ARG A 53 6.85 8.75 -4.35
N TRP A 54 7.37 7.65 -3.85
CA TRP A 54 7.04 6.29 -4.25
C TRP A 54 6.05 5.68 -3.28
N THR A 55 4.91 5.21 -3.78
CA THR A 55 3.80 4.68 -2.97
C THR A 55 3.79 3.16 -2.99
N TYR A 56 3.84 2.55 -1.82
CA TYR A 56 3.75 1.11 -1.59
C TYR A 56 2.57 0.79 -0.67
N SER A 57 1.56 0.08 -1.19
CA SER A 57 0.42 -0.36 -0.39
C SER A 57 0.62 -1.79 0.07
N MET A 58 0.47 -2.03 1.36
CA MET A 58 0.52 -3.36 1.97
C MET A 58 -0.85 -4.06 1.94
N GLN A 59 -1.86 -3.40 1.38
CA GLN A 59 -3.19 -3.98 1.21
C GLN A 59 -3.19 -5.18 0.24
N PRO A 60 -4.07 -6.16 0.39
CA PRO A 60 -5.18 -6.24 1.35
C PRO A 60 -4.79 -6.81 2.72
N PHE A 61 -3.62 -7.46 2.84
CA PHE A 61 -3.27 -8.22 4.05
C PHE A 61 -2.69 -7.34 5.16
N GLY A 62 -1.90 -6.32 4.80
CA GLY A 62 -1.43 -5.29 5.72
C GLY A 62 -2.44 -4.14 5.87
N GLN A 63 -2.21 -3.29 6.87
CA GLN A 63 -3.03 -2.12 7.19
C GLN A 63 -2.23 -0.81 7.04
N GLU A 64 -1.27 -0.81 6.13
CA GLU A 64 -0.33 0.28 5.94
C GLU A 64 -0.20 0.64 4.47
N VAL A 65 0.14 1.89 4.22
CA VAL A 65 0.66 2.40 2.96
C VAL A 65 1.91 3.19 3.26
N TRP A 66 3.00 2.86 2.61
CA TRP A 66 4.27 3.52 2.82
C TRP A 66 4.62 4.44 1.67
N TRP A 67 5.12 5.61 2.01
CA TRP A 67 5.72 6.57 1.10
C TRP A 67 7.23 6.56 1.32
N LEU A 68 7.98 6.31 0.25
CA LEU A 68 9.41 6.51 0.19
C LEU A 68 9.67 7.75 -0.65
N PHE A 69 10.48 8.66 -0.15
CA PHE A 69 10.85 9.88 -0.85
C PHE A 69 12.24 9.73 -1.46
N MET A 70 12.32 9.84 -2.78
CA MET A 70 13.55 9.77 -3.55
C MET A 70 14.02 11.16 -3.89
N ASP A 71 15.31 11.43 -3.73
CA ASP A 71 15.92 12.67 -4.22
C ASP A 71 16.18 12.59 -5.74
N LYS A 72 16.77 13.66 -6.28
CA LYS A 72 17.11 13.76 -7.71
C LYS A 72 18.20 12.78 -8.16
N THR A 73 18.95 12.21 -7.23
CA THR A 73 19.97 11.17 -7.50
C THR A 73 19.38 9.77 -7.46
N GLY A 74 18.10 9.64 -7.06
CA GLY A 74 17.41 8.38 -6.88
C GLY A 74 17.75 7.69 -5.57
N SER A 75 18.15 8.45 -4.55
CA SER A 75 18.44 7.94 -3.21
C SER A 75 17.27 8.21 -2.26
N VAL A 76 17.00 7.27 -1.35
CA VAL A 76 15.96 7.42 -0.33
C VAL A 76 16.37 8.51 0.68
N VAL A 77 15.58 9.57 0.78
CA VAL A 77 15.79 10.69 1.71
C VAL A 77 14.72 10.79 2.79
N GLY A 78 13.68 9.97 2.69
CA GLY A 78 12.62 9.92 3.68
C GLY A 78 11.70 8.74 3.49
N ARG A 79 11.04 8.34 4.56
CA ARG A 79 9.98 7.34 4.54
C ARG A 79 8.89 7.72 5.53
N GLU A 80 7.63 7.45 5.18
CA GLU A 80 6.50 7.75 6.04
C GLU A 80 5.34 6.78 5.79
N GLN A 81 4.62 6.44 6.86
CA GLN A 81 3.37 5.70 6.75
C GLN A 81 2.27 6.67 6.32
N GLY A 82 1.80 6.53 5.07
CA GLY A 82 0.90 7.47 4.41
C GLY A 82 -0.60 7.21 4.63
N LEU A 83 -0.98 6.08 5.23
CA LEU A 83 -2.37 5.76 5.54
C LEU A 83 -2.67 6.05 7.01
N GLN A 84 -2.62 7.32 7.38
CA GLN A 84 -2.91 7.84 8.71
C GLN A 84 -3.93 8.96 8.61
N GLU A 85 -4.75 9.16 9.65
CA GLU A 85 -5.83 10.16 9.68
C GLU A 85 -5.34 11.58 9.37
N LYS A 86 -4.12 11.94 9.80
CA LYS A 86 -3.51 13.26 9.49
C LYS A 86 -3.36 13.54 8.00
N TYR A 87 -3.37 12.51 7.15
CA TYR A 87 -3.25 12.63 5.69
C TYR A 87 -4.57 12.53 4.94
N PHE A 88 -5.68 12.19 5.61
CA PHE A 88 -7.00 12.15 4.97
C PHE A 88 -7.40 13.48 4.33
N PRO A 89 -7.06 14.66 4.91
CA PRO A 89 -7.33 15.94 4.27
C PRO A 89 -6.61 16.20 2.94
N LEU A 90 -5.65 15.37 2.54
CA LEU A 90 -5.06 15.42 1.20
C LEU A 90 -6.05 14.98 0.12
N ILE A 91 -7.08 14.21 0.49
CA ILE A 91 -8.21 13.87 -0.38
C ILE A 91 -9.26 14.98 -0.24
N LYS A 92 -9.49 15.69 -1.34
CA LYS A 92 -10.46 16.80 -1.40
C LYS A 92 -11.79 16.27 -1.95
N ILE A 93 -12.83 16.33 -1.11
CA ILE A 93 -14.19 15.96 -1.52
C ILE A 93 -14.68 16.89 -2.62
N GLY A 94 -15.22 16.34 -3.70
CA GLY A 94 -15.68 17.07 -4.88
C GLY A 94 -14.58 17.43 -5.88
N GLU A 95 -13.29 17.15 -5.57
CA GLU A 95 -12.16 17.52 -6.42
C GLU A 95 -11.24 16.32 -6.73
N SER A 96 -10.83 15.56 -5.71
CA SER A 96 -9.90 14.43 -5.88
C SER A 96 -10.54 13.31 -6.70
N THR A 97 -9.74 12.74 -7.58
CA THR A 97 -10.12 11.63 -8.46
C THR A 97 -9.65 10.28 -7.89
N GLU A 98 -10.15 9.19 -8.47
CA GLU A 98 -9.59 7.85 -8.25
C GLU A 98 -8.06 7.81 -8.46
N ALA A 99 -7.58 8.51 -9.50
CA ALA A 99 -6.14 8.57 -9.78
C ALA A 99 -5.37 9.29 -8.65
N ASP A 100 -5.95 10.30 -8.01
CA ASP A 100 -5.33 10.99 -6.89
C ASP A 100 -5.30 10.11 -5.63
N VAL A 101 -6.39 9.39 -5.35
CA VAL A 101 -6.42 8.39 -4.26
C VAL A 101 -5.40 7.27 -4.53
N TRP A 102 -5.31 6.79 -5.78
CA TRP A 102 -4.31 5.79 -6.16
C TRP A 102 -2.88 6.28 -5.97
N LYS A 103 -2.56 7.52 -6.36
CA LYS A 103 -1.24 8.12 -6.12
C LYS A 103 -0.89 8.22 -4.63
N LEU A 104 -1.89 8.49 -3.79
CA LEU A 104 -1.70 8.58 -2.34
C LEU A 104 -1.55 7.19 -1.71
N TRP A 105 -2.46 6.27 -1.99
CA TRP A 105 -2.60 5.03 -1.22
C TRP A 105 -2.40 3.75 -2.03
N GLY A 106 -2.31 3.82 -3.35
CA GLY A 106 -2.13 2.66 -4.23
C GLY A 106 -3.33 1.70 -4.16
N ARG A 107 -3.05 0.39 -4.18
CA ARG A 107 -4.07 -0.65 -4.15
C ARG A 107 -4.84 -0.62 -2.82
N CYS A 108 -6.17 -0.68 -2.92
CA CYS A 108 -7.08 -0.84 -1.78
C CYS A 108 -7.21 -2.33 -1.37
N ALA A 109 -7.78 -2.57 -0.18
CA ALA A 109 -8.08 -3.92 0.28
C ALA A 109 -9.21 -4.56 -0.52
N GLN A 110 -10.26 -3.78 -0.80
CA GLN A 110 -11.43 -4.24 -1.55
C GLN A 110 -12.13 -3.06 -2.22
N LYS A 111 -12.72 -3.34 -3.40
CA LYS A 111 -13.61 -2.42 -4.11
C LYS A 111 -15.06 -2.87 -3.93
N TYR A 112 -15.95 -1.90 -3.81
CA TYR A 112 -17.39 -2.11 -3.67
C TYR A 112 -18.13 -1.29 -4.72
N GLU A 113 -19.08 -1.92 -5.39
CA GLU A 113 -19.94 -1.30 -6.40
C GLU A 113 -21.36 -1.14 -5.88
N PHE A 114 -21.91 0.07 -5.99
CA PHE A 114 -23.27 0.41 -5.58
C PHE A 114 -24.14 0.62 -6.83
N HIS A 115 -24.57 -0.47 -7.46
CA HIS A 115 -25.24 -0.46 -8.76
C HIS A 115 -26.52 0.40 -8.81
N LEU A 116 -27.23 0.58 -7.69
CA LEU A 116 -28.46 1.39 -7.64
C LEU A 116 -28.21 2.88 -7.85
N VAL A 117 -27.02 3.37 -7.52
CA VAL A 117 -26.63 4.78 -7.62
C VAL A 117 -25.46 5.00 -8.58
N ASN A 118 -24.96 3.91 -9.20
CA ASN A 118 -23.76 3.93 -10.06
C ASN A 118 -22.55 4.57 -9.38
N GLU A 119 -22.37 4.31 -8.11
CA GLU A 119 -21.24 4.76 -7.32
C GLU A 119 -20.39 3.56 -6.89
N HIS A 120 -19.17 3.81 -6.47
CA HIS A 120 -18.29 2.77 -5.91
C HIS A 120 -17.43 3.31 -4.79
N ALA A 121 -16.89 2.41 -3.98
CA ALA A 121 -15.98 2.77 -2.90
C ALA A 121 -14.76 1.85 -2.87
N TRP A 122 -13.63 2.40 -2.45
CA TRP A 122 -12.43 1.64 -2.18
C TRP A 122 -12.21 1.55 -0.68
N MET A 123 -12.04 0.36 -0.15
CA MET A 123 -11.74 0.14 1.27
C MET A 123 -10.23 0.08 1.49
N TYR A 124 -9.72 0.92 2.37
CA TYR A 124 -8.36 0.87 2.87
C TYR A 124 -8.38 0.59 4.36
N ARG A 125 -7.74 -0.49 4.77
CA ARG A 125 -7.66 -0.91 6.18
C ARG A 125 -6.46 -0.24 6.84
N PHE A 126 -6.65 0.31 8.05
CA PHE A 126 -5.59 1.00 8.79
C PHE A 126 -5.76 0.81 10.30
N LYS A 127 -4.75 1.21 11.05
CA LYS A 127 -4.85 1.35 12.51
C LYS A 127 -4.91 2.82 12.88
N ASP A 128 -5.87 3.17 13.73
CA ASP A 128 -5.96 4.51 14.29
C ASP A 128 -4.87 4.78 15.35
N HIS A 129 -4.88 5.96 15.95
CA HIS A 129 -3.94 6.33 17.02
C HIS A 129 -4.03 5.45 18.26
N GLY A 130 -5.18 4.83 18.53
CA GLY A 130 -5.41 3.89 19.64
C GLY A 130 -5.00 2.45 19.30
N GLY A 131 -4.58 2.19 18.07
CA GLY A 131 -4.25 0.85 17.58
C GLY A 131 -5.48 0.01 17.19
N PHE A 132 -6.67 0.63 17.13
CA PHE A 132 -7.88 -0.05 16.70
C PHE A 132 -7.88 -0.31 15.20
N ASP A 133 -8.45 -1.46 14.81
CA ASP A 133 -8.60 -1.85 13.43
C ASP A 133 -9.75 -1.06 12.78
N MET A 134 -9.40 -0.20 11.84
CA MET A 134 -10.28 0.74 11.15
C MET A 134 -10.23 0.54 9.64
N ALA A 135 -11.21 1.09 8.94
CA ALA A 135 -11.23 1.19 7.50
C ALA A 135 -11.65 2.59 7.05
N VAL A 136 -10.95 3.16 6.08
CA VAL A 136 -11.31 4.41 5.41
C VAL A 136 -11.81 4.11 4.01
N TRP A 137 -12.88 4.81 3.62
CA TRP A 137 -13.67 4.54 2.42
C TRP A 137 -13.80 5.80 1.56
N PRO A 138 -12.87 6.12 0.66
CA PRO A 138 -13.17 7.05 -0.41
C PRO A 138 -14.29 6.49 -1.28
N GLN A 139 -15.41 7.18 -1.33
CA GLN A 139 -16.55 6.88 -2.20
C GLN A 139 -16.49 7.78 -3.42
N PHE A 140 -16.72 7.21 -4.59
CA PHE A 140 -16.60 7.89 -5.86
C PHE A 140 -17.97 7.99 -6.56
N ASP A 141 -18.22 9.13 -7.17
CA ASP A 141 -19.37 9.33 -8.05
C ASP A 141 -19.17 8.65 -9.41
N THR A 142 -20.16 8.79 -10.30
CA THR A 142 -20.14 8.26 -11.65
C THR A 142 -19.02 8.77 -12.55
N LYS A 143 -18.31 9.84 -12.13
CA LYS A 143 -17.18 10.45 -12.84
C LYS A 143 -15.84 10.06 -12.23
N GLY A 144 -15.85 9.25 -11.18
CA GLY A 144 -14.65 8.89 -10.43
C GLY A 144 -14.11 10.00 -9.53
N ILE A 145 -14.97 10.97 -9.12
CA ILE A 145 -14.63 12.03 -8.19
C ILE A 145 -15.02 11.60 -6.77
N VAL A 146 -14.15 11.84 -5.80
CA VAL A 146 -14.43 11.54 -4.39
C VAL A 146 -15.60 12.37 -3.90
N ARG A 147 -16.69 11.71 -3.52
CA ARG A 147 -17.91 12.31 -2.99
C ARG A 147 -17.92 12.37 -1.47
N SER A 148 -17.40 11.32 -0.81
CA SER A 148 -17.25 11.27 0.64
C SER A 148 -16.01 10.47 1.02
N LEU A 149 -15.57 10.64 2.25
CA LEU A 149 -14.49 9.89 2.87
C LEU A 149 -14.98 9.45 4.25
N ASP A 150 -15.43 8.20 4.33
CA ASP A 150 -15.99 7.66 5.54
C ASP A 150 -14.97 6.80 6.29
N VAL A 151 -15.07 6.79 7.63
CA VAL A 151 -14.22 5.97 8.50
C VAL A 151 -15.12 5.09 9.35
N THR A 152 -14.83 3.79 9.38
CA THR A 152 -15.56 2.79 10.15
C THR A 152 -14.58 1.85 10.86
N THR A 153 -15.09 1.00 11.75
CA THR A 153 -14.32 -0.18 12.19
C THR A 153 -14.03 -1.09 11.00
N ASP A 154 -12.89 -1.78 11.03
CA ASP A 154 -12.49 -2.73 9.96
C ASP A 154 -13.50 -3.90 9.89
N PRO A 155 -14.30 -4.02 8.81
CA PRO A 155 -15.34 -5.06 8.73
C PRO A 155 -14.75 -6.48 8.65
N TRP A 156 -13.46 -6.63 8.28
CA TRP A 156 -12.82 -7.94 8.28
C TRP A 156 -12.47 -8.40 9.69
N LYS A 157 -12.16 -7.46 10.59
CA LYS A 157 -11.87 -7.74 12.00
C LYS A 157 -13.13 -7.84 12.84
N ALA A 158 -14.16 -7.04 12.54
CA ALA A 158 -15.45 -7.12 13.21
C ALA A 158 -16.07 -8.52 13.08
N ARG A 159 -15.98 -9.17 11.91
CA ARG A 159 -16.47 -10.55 11.70
C ARG A 159 -15.71 -11.60 12.52
N ASP A 160 -14.42 -11.38 12.79
CA ASP A 160 -13.63 -12.29 13.62
C ASP A 160 -13.99 -12.21 15.11
N SER A 161 -14.57 -11.09 15.57
CA SER A 161 -15.00 -10.90 16.95
C SER A 161 -16.41 -11.44 17.24
N ASP A 162 -17.28 -11.44 16.23
CA ASP A 162 -18.68 -11.83 16.43
C ASP A 162 -18.85 -13.35 16.67
N TRP A 163 -17.97 -14.20 16.14
CA TRP A 163 -18.08 -15.63 16.38
C TRP A 163 -17.61 -16.05 17.79
N MET A 164 -16.87 -15.19 18.52
CA MET A 164 -16.48 -15.40 19.91
C MET A 164 -17.54 -14.90 20.93
N ALA A 165 -18.59 -14.23 20.44
CA ALA A 165 -19.62 -13.62 21.30
C ALA A 165 -20.85 -14.52 21.55
N PHE A 166 -20.86 -15.75 21.04
CA PHE A 166 -21.93 -16.72 21.35
C PHE A 166 -21.53 -17.61 22.53
N PRO A 167 -22.34 -17.62 23.60
CA PRO A 167 -22.16 -18.49 24.79
C PRO A 167 -22.35 -19.99 24.45
#